data_f748be2f69a73179427f194a98312170
#
_entry.id   f748be2f69a73179427f194a98312170
#
_cell.length_a   1.000
_cell.length_b   1.000
_cell.length_c   1.000
_cell.angle_alpha   90.00
_cell.angle_beta   90.00
_cell.angle_gamma   90.00
#
_symmetry.space_group_name_H-M   'P 1'
#
loop_
_entity.id
_entity.type
_entity.pdbx_description
1 polymer ?
#
loop_
_entity_poly.entity_id
_entity_poly.type
_entity_poly.pdbx_seq_one_letter_code
_entity_poly.pdbx_strand_id
1 'polypeptide(L)'
;MAVPEQSTGTDPVYGVMICGHGSRSKSAVTEFAVLAEKLAPIFPDWPVEYGYLEFATPVINTGLDKLRAKGVTHVLAVPGMLFAAGHAKNDIPSVLNAYAAKHDIVIQYGRELAVDLQMLQAAGDRISSAIAAADQQGTPVPVAETCLVVIGRGSSDPDANSNISKISRMLWEGMGFGWAEVGHSGVTFPLVQPCLEHIARLGYRRIVVFPYFLFSGILIDRIYGFTDEVAAAYPDIEFVKAGYLNDHPKVIATFADRVSEILHGSNNMNCAMCKYRAQVLGFEAEVGLAQESHHHHVEGKGVSAPGSSVEDCELCDHFCTGACRLAMTDQPHSHDHSHDHLHDHAHDHHHHPYPHAYHPLGPESVRQRLVDAQKKGKGDKS
;
A
#
# COMPACT_ATOMS: atom_id res chain seq x y z
N MET A 1 -9.45 -29.59 43.34
CA MET A 1 -8.98 -29.72 41.96
C MET A 1 -7.75 -28.81 41.85
N ALA A 2 -6.57 -29.42 41.74
CA ALA A 2 -5.32 -28.68 41.62
C ALA A 2 -5.20 -28.10 40.23
N VAL A 3 -4.88 -26.82 40.17
CA VAL A 3 -4.49 -26.11 38.94
C VAL A 3 -3.18 -26.75 38.47
N PRO A 4 -3.03 -27.18 37.24
CA PRO A 4 -1.76 -27.67 36.77
C PRO A 4 -0.72 -26.54 36.81
N GLU A 5 0.35 -26.75 37.54
CA GLU A 5 1.52 -25.90 37.58
C GLU A 5 2.15 -25.78 36.19
N GLN A 6 2.48 -24.55 35.90
CA GLN A 6 2.99 -24.07 34.64
C GLN A 6 4.35 -24.67 34.31
N SER A 7 4.55 -24.96 33.05
CA SER A 7 5.83 -25.27 32.44
C SER A 7 6.90 -24.23 32.82
N THR A 8 8.05 -24.72 33.21
CA THR A 8 9.30 -23.97 33.34
C THR A 8 9.77 -23.50 31.96
N GLY A 9 9.07 -22.54 31.39
CA GLY A 9 9.47 -21.88 30.15
C GLY A 9 10.50 -20.81 30.47
N THR A 10 11.61 -20.81 29.78
CA THR A 10 12.54 -19.68 29.71
C THR A 10 11.76 -18.41 29.39
N ASP A 11 12.13 -17.27 30.02
CA ASP A 11 11.52 -15.99 29.75
C ASP A 11 11.51 -15.69 28.23
N PRO A 12 10.44 -15.08 27.71
CA PRO A 12 10.33 -14.79 26.28
C PRO A 12 11.45 -13.84 25.83
N VAL A 13 12.20 -14.24 24.79
CA VAL A 13 13.19 -13.40 24.13
C VAL A 13 12.51 -12.75 22.93
N TYR A 14 12.26 -11.45 23.03
CA TYR A 14 11.55 -10.69 22.01
C TYR A 14 12.46 -10.23 20.89
N GLY A 15 11.89 -10.09 19.68
CA GLY A 15 12.50 -9.43 18.54
C GLY A 15 11.42 -8.80 17.66
N VAL A 16 11.79 -7.78 16.90
CA VAL A 16 10.88 -7.00 16.05
C VAL A 16 11.09 -7.37 14.59
N MET A 17 9.99 -7.62 13.87
CA MET A 17 10.00 -7.90 12.43
C MET A 17 9.15 -6.89 11.68
N ILE A 18 9.75 -6.11 10.80
CA ILE A 18 9.02 -5.19 9.92
C ILE A 18 8.76 -5.87 8.58
N CYS A 19 7.47 -6.08 8.26
CA CYS A 19 7.04 -6.81 7.08
C CYS A 19 6.65 -5.83 5.97
N GLY A 20 7.48 -5.71 4.95
CA GLY A 20 7.22 -4.88 3.77
C GLY A 20 6.51 -5.66 2.65
N HIS A 21 5.82 -4.94 1.78
CA HIS A 21 5.31 -5.51 0.53
C HIS A 21 6.48 -5.90 -0.40
N GLY A 22 7.46 -5.03 -0.49
CA GLY A 22 8.53 -5.07 -1.48
C GLY A 22 8.27 -4.14 -2.67
N SER A 23 9.31 -3.88 -3.41
CA SER A 23 9.26 -2.97 -4.56
C SER A 23 10.36 -3.31 -5.58
N ARG A 24 10.07 -3.07 -6.86
CA ARG A 24 11.09 -3.11 -7.92
C ARG A 24 11.93 -1.85 -7.98
N SER A 25 11.58 -0.82 -7.22
CA SER A 25 12.37 0.41 -7.09
C SER A 25 13.45 0.23 -6.04
N LYS A 26 14.73 0.39 -6.42
CA LYS A 26 15.87 0.33 -5.50
C LYS A 26 15.78 1.39 -4.40
N SER A 27 15.31 2.60 -4.72
CA SER A 27 15.14 3.68 -3.73
C SER A 27 14.13 3.29 -2.66
N ALA A 28 12.97 2.74 -3.03
CA ALA A 28 11.97 2.28 -2.08
C ALA A 28 12.50 1.16 -1.15
N VAL A 29 13.29 0.23 -1.69
CA VAL A 29 13.93 -0.84 -0.92
C VAL A 29 14.93 -0.26 0.07
N THR A 30 15.77 0.68 -0.36
CA THR A 30 16.73 1.36 0.52
C THR A 30 16.03 2.16 1.63
N GLU A 31 15.00 2.93 1.28
CA GLU A 31 14.24 3.71 2.26
C GLU A 31 13.54 2.83 3.31
N PHE A 32 13.05 1.66 2.90
CA PHE A 32 12.49 0.70 3.84
C PHE A 32 13.55 0.12 4.80
N ALA A 33 14.74 -0.17 4.30
CA ALA A 33 15.86 -0.63 5.15
C ALA A 33 16.25 0.43 6.18
N VAL A 34 16.33 1.71 5.77
CA VAL A 34 16.60 2.86 6.66
C VAL A 34 15.54 2.97 7.77
N LEU A 35 14.27 2.65 7.50
CA LEU A 35 13.23 2.63 8.51
C LEU A 35 13.53 1.60 9.61
N ALA A 36 13.92 0.39 9.25
CA ALA A 36 14.31 -0.65 10.22
C ALA A 36 15.54 -0.24 11.03
N GLU A 37 16.54 0.38 10.37
CA GLU A 37 17.72 0.93 11.05
C GLU A 37 17.37 2.00 12.08
N LYS A 38 16.40 2.88 11.76
CA LYS A 38 15.94 3.93 12.68
C LYS A 38 15.07 3.40 13.83
N LEU A 39 14.42 2.25 13.65
CA LEU A 39 13.67 1.60 14.72
C LEU A 39 14.58 0.85 15.72
N ALA A 40 15.70 0.31 15.28
CA ALA A 40 16.59 -0.47 16.14
C ALA A 40 17.02 0.26 17.42
N PRO A 41 17.41 1.54 17.43
CA PRO A 41 17.75 2.27 18.66
C PRO A 41 16.58 2.46 19.65
N ILE A 42 15.34 2.36 19.18
CA ILE A 42 14.13 2.51 20.03
C ILE A 42 13.90 1.23 20.84
N PHE A 43 14.38 0.09 20.33
CA PHE A 43 14.27 -1.23 20.95
C PHE A 43 15.66 -1.81 21.27
N PRO A 44 16.43 -1.22 22.20
CA PRO A 44 17.83 -1.59 22.42
C PRO A 44 18.01 -3.05 22.89
N ASP A 45 17.00 -3.60 23.56
CA ASP A 45 17.01 -4.98 24.07
C ASP A 45 16.44 -6.00 23.08
N TRP A 46 15.85 -5.56 21.99
CA TRP A 46 15.20 -6.42 21.01
C TRP A 46 15.83 -6.25 19.62
N PRO A 47 16.36 -7.31 19.01
CA PRO A 47 16.84 -7.20 17.65
C PRO A 47 15.70 -6.84 16.70
N VAL A 48 15.96 -5.88 15.81
CA VAL A 48 15.03 -5.45 14.77
C VAL A 48 15.54 -5.99 13.43
N GLU A 49 14.66 -6.67 12.70
CA GLU A 49 14.92 -7.14 11.35
C GLU A 49 13.74 -6.77 10.45
N TYR A 50 13.96 -6.86 9.15
CA TYR A 50 12.92 -6.61 8.17
C TYR A 50 12.96 -7.63 7.05
N GLY A 51 11.89 -7.69 6.29
CA GLY A 51 11.80 -8.49 5.08
C GLY A 51 10.60 -8.13 4.24
N TYR A 52 10.66 -8.52 2.98
CA TYR A 52 9.63 -8.22 1.99
C TYR A 52 8.80 -9.46 1.70
N LEU A 53 7.55 -9.22 1.33
CA LEU A 53 6.65 -10.26 0.87
C LEU A 53 7.06 -10.75 -0.53
N GLU A 54 7.43 -9.78 -1.41
CA GLU A 54 7.76 -10.04 -2.81
C GLU A 54 8.68 -8.95 -3.41
N PHE A 55 9.18 -9.16 -4.63
CA PHE A 55 9.96 -8.22 -5.47
C PHE A 55 11.30 -7.74 -4.92
N ALA A 56 11.64 -7.99 -3.68
CA ALA A 56 12.87 -7.50 -3.06
C ALA A 56 13.41 -8.48 -2.02
N THR A 57 14.69 -8.37 -1.71
CA THR A 57 15.39 -9.12 -0.65
C THR A 57 15.86 -8.17 0.45
N PRO A 58 15.94 -8.66 1.71
CA PRO A 58 15.61 -10.01 2.18
C PRO A 58 14.09 -10.26 2.18
N VAL A 59 13.66 -11.50 1.98
CA VAL A 59 12.26 -11.88 2.18
C VAL A 59 11.95 -12.01 3.67
N ILE A 60 10.66 -12.01 4.04
CA ILE A 60 10.19 -12.11 5.42
C ILE A 60 10.85 -13.29 6.14
N ASN A 61 10.91 -14.47 5.51
CA ASN A 61 11.53 -15.65 6.11
C ASN A 61 13.00 -15.46 6.45
N THR A 62 13.75 -14.76 5.60
CA THR A 62 15.18 -14.44 5.87
C THR A 62 15.34 -13.53 7.09
N GLY A 63 14.46 -12.54 7.24
CA GLY A 63 14.44 -11.68 8.44
C GLY A 63 14.12 -12.49 9.70
N LEU A 64 13.13 -13.39 9.64
CA LEU A 64 12.79 -14.29 10.73
C LEU A 64 13.92 -15.26 11.08
N ASP A 65 14.62 -15.81 10.08
CA ASP A 65 15.80 -16.67 10.30
C ASP A 65 16.91 -15.92 11.06
N LYS A 66 17.15 -14.64 10.74
CA LYS A 66 18.12 -13.81 11.46
C LYS A 66 17.71 -13.56 12.91
N LEU A 67 16.42 -13.29 13.17
CA LEU A 67 15.92 -13.15 14.54
C LEU A 67 16.10 -14.44 15.33
N ARG A 68 15.73 -15.57 14.74
CA ARG A 68 15.90 -16.89 15.36
C ARG A 68 17.37 -17.21 15.64
N ALA A 69 18.27 -16.89 14.73
CA ALA A 69 19.71 -17.06 14.93
C ALA A 69 20.28 -16.22 16.10
N LYS A 70 19.59 -15.13 16.47
CA LYS A 70 19.88 -14.29 17.64
C LYS A 70 19.20 -14.81 18.93
N GLY A 71 18.54 -15.97 18.88
CA GLY A 71 17.89 -16.58 20.05
C GLY A 71 16.49 -16.05 20.34
N VAL A 72 15.88 -15.27 19.42
CA VAL A 72 14.50 -14.77 19.57
C VAL A 72 13.51 -15.94 19.58
N THR A 73 12.63 -15.97 20.57
CA THR A 73 11.54 -16.95 20.72
C THR A 73 10.17 -16.33 20.46
N HIS A 74 10.05 -15.01 20.60
CA HIS A 74 8.80 -14.25 20.40
C HIS A 74 9.03 -13.09 19.45
N VAL A 75 8.40 -13.12 18.29
CA VAL A 75 8.51 -12.08 17.27
C VAL A 75 7.29 -11.17 17.32
N LEU A 76 7.53 -9.86 17.42
CA LEU A 76 6.55 -8.81 17.28
C LEU A 76 6.62 -8.29 15.84
N ALA A 77 5.70 -8.76 14.98
CA ALA A 77 5.70 -8.45 13.56
C ALA A 77 4.73 -7.32 13.23
N VAL A 78 5.16 -6.31 12.49
CA VAL A 78 4.35 -5.16 12.10
C VAL A 78 4.40 -4.98 10.59
N PRO A 79 3.24 -4.78 9.91
CA PRO A 79 3.22 -4.48 8.48
C PRO A 79 3.73 -3.06 8.21
N GLY A 80 4.67 -2.93 7.29
CA GLY A 80 5.14 -1.65 6.78
C GLY A 80 4.16 -1.06 5.77
N MET A 81 2.92 -0.85 6.19
CA MET A 81 1.80 -0.43 5.33
C MET A 81 0.97 0.67 6.00
N LEU A 82 0.49 1.61 5.16
CA LEU A 82 -0.35 2.72 5.63
C LEU A 82 -1.75 2.24 6.04
N PHE A 83 -2.38 1.42 5.21
CA PHE A 83 -3.73 0.91 5.45
C PHE A 83 -3.80 -0.59 5.19
N ALA A 84 -4.65 -1.27 5.96
CA ALA A 84 -4.87 -2.69 5.81
C ALA A 84 -5.71 -3.00 4.56
N ALA A 85 -5.14 -3.78 3.67
CA ALA A 85 -5.78 -4.38 2.50
C ALA A 85 -5.28 -5.83 2.37
N GLY A 86 -5.49 -6.49 1.24
CA GLY A 86 -5.19 -7.91 1.06
C GLY A 86 -3.85 -8.37 1.63
N HIS A 87 -2.75 -7.69 1.31
CA HIS A 87 -1.43 -8.09 1.81
C HIS A 87 -1.31 -8.06 3.34
N ALA A 88 -1.79 -6.99 4.00
CA ALA A 88 -1.73 -6.89 5.44
C ALA A 88 -2.74 -7.82 6.13
N LYS A 89 -3.93 -8.01 5.51
CA LYS A 89 -5.00 -8.83 6.09
C LYS A 89 -4.84 -10.32 5.85
N ASN A 90 -4.12 -10.73 4.80
CA ASN A 90 -4.04 -12.12 4.35
C ASN A 90 -2.61 -12.62 4.10
N ASP A 91 -1.87 -11.99 3.20
CA ASP A 91 -0.63 -12.57 2.66
C ASP A 91 0.49 -12.60 3.71
N ILE A 92 0.75 -11.49 4.39
CA ILE A 92 1.75 -11.43 5.48
C ILE A 92 1.38 -12.37 6.62
N PRO A 93 0.14 -12.37 7.17
CA PRO A 93 -0.25 -13.34 8.20
C PRO A 93 -0.05 -14.80 7.78
N SER A 94 -0.32 -15.13 6.52
CA SER A 94 -0.12 -16.49 6.00
C SER A 94 1.35 -16.91 6.06
N VAL A 95 2.27 -16.04 5.63
CA VAL A 95 3.72 -16.28 5.69
C VAL A 95 4.18 -16.44 7.13
N LEU A 96 3.76 -15.52 8.02
CA LEU A 96 4.15 -15.55 9.43
C LEU A 96 3.65 -16.80 10.15
N ASN A 97 2.39 -17.18 9.94
CA ASN A 97 1.79 -18.36 10.55
C ASN A 97 2.46 -19.66 10.09
N ALA A 98 2.77 -19.75 8.79
CA ALA A 98 3.47 -20.93 8.26
C ALA A 98 4.90 -21.03 8.81
N TYR A 99 5.60 -19.92 8.93
CA TYR A 99 6.94 -19.88 9.54
C TYR A 99 6.89 -20.28 11.02
N ALA A 100 5.93 -19.71 11.78
CA ALA A 100 5.74 -20.02 13.20
C ALA A 100 5.50 -21.51 13.43
N ALA A 101 4.59 -22.11 12.66
CA ALA A 101 4.27 -23.53 12.75
C ALA A 101 5.47 -24.43 12.42
N LYS A 102 6.33 -24.01 11.49
CA LYS A 102 7.50 -24.79 11.06
C LYS A 102 8.66 -24.77 12.06
N HIS A 103 8.82 -23.67 12.77
CA HIS A 103 10.03 -23.40 13.56
C HIS A 103 9.78 -23.32 15.07
N ASP A 104 8.58 -23.64 15.53
CA ASP A 104 8.16 -23.60 16.94
C ASP A 104 8.52 -22.25 17.60
N ILE A 105 8.20 -21.15 16.92
CA ILE A 105 8.42 -19.78 17.38
C ILE A 105 7.08 -19.05 17.49
N VAL A 106 6.93 -18.22 18.51
CA VAL A 106 5.72 -17.40 18.70
C VAL A 106 5.84 -16.14 17.84
N ILE A 107 4.88 -15.90 16.96
CA ILE A 107 4.81 -14.68 16.18
C ILE A 107 3.48 -13.99 16.46
N GLN A 108 3.54 -12.76 16.96
CA GLN A 108 2.38 -11.90 17.16
C GLN A 108 2.39 -10.81 16.09
N TYR A 109 1.27 -10.66 15.39
CA TYR A 109 1.16 -9.74 14.26
C TYR A 109 0.38 -8.50 14.66
N GLY A 110 1.02 -7.34 14.47
CA GLY A 110 0.47 -6.02 14.75
C GLY A 110 -0.39 -5.47 13.62
N ARG A 111 -1.06 -4.37 13.91
CA ARG A 111 -1.86 -3.65 12.91
C ARG A 111 -0.99 -2.72 12.05
N GLU A 112 -1.55 -2.27 10.96
CA GLU A 112 -0.99 -1.26 10.07
C GLU A 112 -0.84 0.11 10.75
N LEU A 113 -0.21 1.08 10.06
CA LEU A 113 -0.05 2.46 10.58
C LEU A 113 -1.40 3.16 10.76
N ALA A 114 -2.37 2.89 9.89
CA ALA A 114 -3.77 3.34 9.95
C ALA A 114 -3.95 4.88 9.91
N VAL A 115 -5.12 5.34 10.30
CA VAL A 115 -5.41 6.74 10.59
C VAL A 115 -4.94 7.02 12.02
N ASP A 116 -3.84 7.73 12.14
CA ASP A 116 -3.14 7.97 13.40
C ASP A 116 -2.75 9.44 13.53
N LEU A 117 -2.74 9.96 14.76
CA LEU A 117 -2.40 11.36 15.02
C LEU A 117 -0.99 11.71 14.55
N GLN A 118 -0.02 10.85 14.83
CA GLN A 118 1.38 11.09 14.43
C GLN A 118 1.54 11.04 12.91
N MET A 119 0.78 10.17 12.23
CA MET A 119 0.77 10.11 10.77
C MET A 119 0.16 11.37 10.14
N LEU A 120 -0.91 11.92 10.74
CA LEU A 120 -1.51 13.22 10.34
C LEU A 120 -0.52 14.37 10.55
N GLN A 121 0.18 14.38 11.68
CA GLN A 121 1.19 15.39 11.96
C GLN A 121 2.37 15.31 10.98
N ALA A 122 2.85 14.10 10.67
CA ALA A 122 3.90 13.91 9.66
C ALA A 122 3.47 14.44 8.28
N ALA A 123 2.23 14.16 7.89
CA ALA A 123 1.64 14.67 6.65
C ALA A 123 1.55 16.21 6.67
N GLY A 124 1.04 16.78 7.75
CA GLY A 124 0.96 18.24 7.93
C GLY A 124 2.33 18.92 7.86
N ASP A 125 3.35 18.35 8.49
CA ASP A 125 4.73 18.86 8.45
C ASP A 125 5.29 18.85 7.01
N ARG A 126 5.05 17.77 6.22
CA ARG A 126 5.46 17.69 4.81
C ARG A 126 4.76 18.73 3.95
N ILE A 127 3.45 18.88 4.12
CA ILE A 127 2.63 19.85 3.40
C ILE A 127 3.07 21.28 3.74
N SER A 128 3.21 21.61 5.02
CA SER A 128 3.63 22.94 5.49
C SER A 128 5.01 23.30 4.99
N SER A 129 5.95 22.36 4.98
CA SER A 129 7.29 22.57 4.44
C SER A 129 7.26 22.90 2.95
N ALA A 130 6.41 22.22 2.16
CA ALA A 130 6.28 22.47 0.73
C ALA A 130 5.65 23.85 0.46
N ILE A 131 4.62 24.24 1.21
CA ILE A 131 3.99 25.56 1.11
C ILE A 131 5.00 26.66 1.46
N ALA A 132 5.74 26.50 2.56
CA ALA A 132 6.74 27.48 2.98
C ALA A 132 7.85 27.65 1.93
N ALA A 133 8.28 26.56 1.28
CA ALA A 133 9.26 26.64 0.20
C ALA A 133 8.71 27.37 -1.03
N ALA A 134 7.44 27.14 -1.39
CA ALA A 134 6.78 27.86 -2.49
C ALA A 134 6.63 29.35 -2.19
N ASP A 135 6.19 29.69 -0.97
CA ASP A 135 6.03 31.09 -0.54
C ASP A 135 7.35 31.88 -0.51
N GLN A 136 8.48 31.20 -0.28
CA GLN A 136 9.81 31.81 -0.34
C GLN A 136 10.27 32.09 -1.79
N GLN A 137 9.76 31.35 -2.76
CA GLN A 137 10.14 31.44 -4.17
C GLN A 137 9.20 32.36 -4.98
N GLY A 138 7.99 32.58 -4.46
CA GLY A 138 6.93 33.32 -5.16
C GLY A 138 6.16 34.27 -4.27
N THR A 139 4.93 34.58 -4.69
CA THR A 139 4.00 35.37 -3.89
C THR A 139 3.25 34.46 -2.95
N PRO A 140 3.25 34.69 -1.63
CA PRO A 140 2.48 33.87 -0.70
C PRO A 140 1.00 33.81 -1.06
N VAL A 141 0.45 32.59 -1.03
CA VAL A 141 -0.98 32.34 -1.27
C VAL A 141 -1.63 31.88 0.04
N PRO A 142 -2.71 32.56 0.47
CA PRO A 142 -3.43 32.15 1.67
C PRO A 142 -3.88 30.69 1.61
N VAL A 143 -3.80 29.96 2.73
CA VAL A 143 -4.22 28.56 2.79
C VAL A 143 -5.70 28.38 2.41
N ALA A 144 -6.56 29.36 2.75
CA ALA A 144 -7.97 29.39 2.36
C ALA A 144 -8.20 29.53 0.84
N GLU A 145 -7.20 30.03 0.09
CA GLU A 145 -7.21 30.12 -1.39
C GLU A 145 -6.43 28.97 -2.04
N THR A 146 -6.05 27.98 -1.24
CA THR A 146 -5.29 26.79 -1.64
C THR A 146 -6.19 25.55 -1.55
N CYS A 147 -6.11 24.69 -2.57
CA CYS A 147 -6.71 23.36 -2.55
C CYS A 147 -5.65 22.30 -2.22
N LEU A 148 -5.94 21.40 -1.29
CA LEU A 148 -5.11 20.24 -0.99
C LEU A 148 -5.59 19.03 -1.82
N VAL A 149 -4.70 18.37 -2.54
CA VAL A 149 -4.99 17.10 -3.22
C VAL A 149 -4.15 16.01 -2.60
N VAL A 150 -4.81 15.12 -1.85
CA VAL A 150 -4.14 13.98 -1.21
C VAL A 150 -4.21 12.79 -2.14
N ILE A 151 -3.05 12.27 -2.54
CA ILE A 151 -2.96 11.13 -3.46
C ILE A 151 -2.63 9.85 -2.70
N GLY A 152 -3.60 8.91 -2.71
CA GLY A 152 -3.39 7.56 -2.20
C GLY A 152 -2.90 6.60 -3.29
N ARG A 153 -2.43 5.42 -2.88
CA ARG A 153 -2.08 4.34 -3.82
C ARG A 153 -3.30 3.85 -4.59
N GLY A 154 -4.43 3.76 -3.89
CA GLY A 154 -5.62 3.05 -4.33
C GLY A 154 -5.55 1.55 -4.01
N SER A 155 -6.72 0.96 -3.78
CA SER A 155 -6.90 -0.44 -3.41
C SER A 155 -8.23 -0.97 -3.95
N SER A 156 -8.32 -2.28 -4.15
CA SER A 156 -9.60 -2.97 -4.37
C SER A 156 -10.41 -3.12 -3.07
N ASP A 157 -9.83 -2.77 -1.92
CA ASP A 157 -10.51 -2.76 -0.63
C ASP A 157 -11.08 -1.34 -0.37
N PRO A 158 -12.42 -1.15 -0.38
CA PRO A 158 -13.05 0.16 -0.19
C PRO A 158 -12.80 0.71 1.22
N ASP A 159 -12.56 -0.13 2.22
CA ASP A 159 -12.21 0.29 3.56
C ASP A 159 -10.83 0.98 3.59
N ALA A 160 -9.84 0.41 2.91
CA ALA A 160 -8.53 1.06 2.74
C ALA A 160 -8.66 2.40 2.00
N ASN A 161 -9.49 2.48 0.95
CA ASN A 161 -9.74 3.72 0.22
C ASN A 161 -10.46 4.77 1.08
N SER A 162 -11.36 4.35 1.99
CA SER A 162 -12.06 5.27 2.89
C SER A 162 -11.12 5.96 3.89
N ASN A 163 -10.02 5.29 4.27
CA ASN A 163 -9.05 5.85 5.21
C ASN A 163 -8.30 7.04 4.63
N ILE A 164 -7.97 7.04 3.31
CA ILE A 164 -7.35 8.22 2.70
C ILE A 164 -8.30 9.41 2.65
N SER A 165 -9.60 9.17 2.51
CA SER A 165 -10.62 10.23 2.58
C SER A 165 -10.71 10.84 3.99
N LYS A 166 -10.57 10.02 5.05
CA LYS A 166 -10.48 10.50 6.43
C LYS A 166 -9.24 11.37 6.64
N ILE A 167 -8.08 10.91 6.18
CA ILE A 167 -6.83 11.68 6.24
C ILE A 167 -6.98 13.03 5.54
N SER A 168 -7.49 13.03 4.30
CA SER A 168 -7.73 14.26 3.55
C SER A 168 -8.65 15.22 4.30
N ARG A 169 -9.75 14.73 4.85
CA ARG A 169 -10.70 15.54 5.61
C ARG A 169 -10.07 16.15 6.85
N MET A 170 -9.31 15.37 7.63
CA MET A 170 -8.67 15.85 8.85
C MET A 170 -7.56 16.86 8.56
N LEU A 171 -6.78 16.67 7.48
CA LEU A 171 -5.77 17.63 7.03
C LEU A 171 -6.42 18.93 6.54
N TRP A 172 -7.48 18.82 5.75
CA TRP A 172 -8.22 19.98 5.25
C TRP A 172 -8.71 20.86 6.39
N GLU A 173 -9.49 20.29 7.32
CA GLU A 173 -10.05 21.04 8.44
C GLU A 173 -8.97 21.53 9.40
N GLY A 174 -7.99 20.66 9.73
CA GLY A 174 -6.94 20.98 10.69
C GLY A 174 -5.94 22.04 10.21
N MET A 175 -5.73 22.15 8.90
CA MET A 175 -4.80 23.12 8.31
C MET A 175 -5.50 24.33 7.70
N GLY A 176 -6.82 24.33 7.56
CA GLY A 176 -7.62 25.46 7.10
C GLY A 176 -7.58 25.69 5.59
N PHE A 177 -7.38 24.65 4.78
CA PHE A 177 -7.45 24.75 3.33
C PHE A 177 -8.83 25.18 2.83
N GLY A 178 -8.91 25.88 1.71
CA GLY A 178 -10.19 26.26 1.11
C GLY A 178 -10.99 25.03 0.63
N TRP A 179 -10.29 24.00 0.15
CA TRP A 179 -10.86 22.73 -0.28
C TRP A 179 -9.82 21.60 -0.15
N ALA A 180 -10.30 20.36 -0.12
CA ALA A 180 -9.44 19.21 -0.33
C ALA A 180 -10.15 18.12 -1.16
N GLU A 181 -9.35 17.39 -1.93
CA GLU A 181 -9.80 16.28 -2.75
C GLU A 181 -8.87 15.08 -2.59
N VAL A 182 -9.37 13.90 -2.94
CA VAL A 182 -8.61 12.66 -2.94
C VAL A 182 -8.47 12.13 -4.36
N GLY A 183 -7.23 11.86 -4.76
CA GLY A 183 -6.91 11.13 -5.97
C GLY A 183 -6.16 9.83 -5.66
N HIS A 184 -6.04 8.95 -6.64
CA HIS A 184 -5.38 7.66 -6.51
C HIS A 184 -4.39 7.43 -7.64
N SER A 185 -3.24 6.83 -7.31
CA SER A 185 -2.22 6.53 -8.34
C SER A 185 -2.59 5.33 -9.22
N GLY A 186 -3.59 4.55 -8.82
CA GLY A 186 -4.12 3.41 -9.57
C GLY A 186 -5.21 2.67 -8.80
N VAL A 187 -5.70 1.57 -9.36
CA VAL A 187 -6.65 0.60 -8.77
C VAL A 187 -8.06 1.14 -8.54
N THR A 188 -8.22 2.36 -8.05
CA THR A 188 -9.51 3.01 -7.80
C THR A 188 -9.53 4.46 -8.30
N PHE A 189 -10.66 5.10 -8.26
CA PHE A 189 -10.89 6.43 -8.86
C PHE A 189 -11.26 7.49 -7.80
N PRO A 190 -11.02 8.78 -8.13
CA PRO A 190 -10.42 9.32 -9.36
C PRO A 190 -8.91 9.08 -9.44
N LEU A 191 -8.39 8.88 -10.66
CA LEU A 191 -6.95 8.84 -10.90
C LEU A 191 -6.34 10.24 -10.81
N VAL A 192 -5.00 10.32 -10.66
CA VAL A 192 -4.26 11.57 -10.41
C VAL A 192 -4.60 12.65 -11.44
N GLN A 193 -4.37 12.38 -12.73
CA GLN A 193 -4.55 13.39 -13.77
C GLN A 193 -6.01 13.90 -13.86
N PRO A 194 -7.05 13.03 -13.98
CA PRO A 194 -8.45 13.51 -13.99
C PRO A 194 -8.84 14.25 -12.70
N CYS A 195 -8.29 13.86 -11.55
CA CYS A 195 -8.52 14.57 -10.28
C CYS A 195 -7.97 15.99 -10.35
N LEU A 196 -6.70 16.16 -10.75
CA LEU A 196 -6.06 17.47 -10.86
C LEU A 196 -6.74 18.37 -11.89
N GLU A 197 -7.12 17.85 -13.05
CA GLU A 197 -7.87 18.58 -14.06
C GLU A 197 -9.25 19.03 -13.57
N HIS A 198 -9.91 18.23 -12.75
CA HIS A 198 -11.17 18.61 -12.11
C HIS A 198 -10.96 19.75 -11.12
N ILE A 199 -9.98 19.64 -10.24
CA ILE A 199 -9.69 20.63 -9.21
C ILE A 199 -9.20 21.97 -9.82
N ALA A 200 -8.43 21.93 -10.91
CA ALA A 200 -7.98 23.14 -11.60
C ALA A 200 -9.15 24.05 -12.06
N ARG A 201 -10.34 23.46 -12.28
CA ARG A 201 -11.56 24.22 -12.68
C ARG A 201 -12.27 24.89 -11.49
N LEU A 202 -11.89 24.60 -10.25
CA LEU A 202 -12.53 25.19 -9.07
C LEU A 202 -12.06 26.61 -8.75
N GLY A 203 -11.00 27.10 -9.44
CA GLY A 203 -10.55 28.48 -9.35
C GLY A 203 -9.67 28.79 -8.13
N TYR A 204 -9.07 27.79 -7.49
CA TYR A 204 -8.06 28.00 -6.44
C TYR A 204 -6.77 28.53 -7.04
N ARG A 205 -6.11 29.46 -6.34
CA ARG A 205 -4.85 30.07 -6.79
C ARG A 205 -3.67 29.10 -6.67
N ARG A 206 -3.75 28.19 -5.70
CA ARG A 206 -2.71 27.17 -5.46
C ARG A 206 -3.35 25.79 -5.29
N ILE A 207 -2.70 24.77 -5.84
CA ILE A 207 -3.03 23.36 -5.62
C ILE A 207 -1.79 22.69 -5.04
N VAL A 208 -1.91 22.16 -3.82
CA VAL A 208 -0.86 21.36 -3.17
C VAL A 208 -1.15 19.89 -3.41
N VAL A 209 -0.25 19.20 -4.11
CA VAL A 209 -0.35 17.76 -4.38
C VAL A 209 0.52 17.02 -3.39
N PHE A 210 -0.12 16.24 -2.52
CA PHE A 210 0.54 15.50 -1.46
C PHE A 210 0.38 13.98 -1.64
N PRO A 211 1.44 13.26 -2.03
CA PRO A 211 1.44 11.80 -2.04
C PRO A 211 1.45 11.24 -0.62
N TYR A 212 0.36 10.58 -0.21
CA TYR A 212 0.30 9.86 1.06
C TYR A 212 0.92 8.47 0.89
N PHE A 213 2.25 8.42 0.86
CA PHE A 213 3.08 7.24 0.63
C PHE A 213 4.20 7.19 1.65
N LEU A 214 4.63 5.96 2.00
CA LEU A 214 5.77 5.77 2.89
C LEU A 214 7.10 5.94 2.15
N PHE A 215 7.21 5.44 0.93
CA PHE A 215 8.48 5.33 0.21
C PHE A 215 8.38 5.86 -1.20
N SER A 216 9.53 6.23 -1.75
CA SER A 216 9.71 6.62 -3.16
C SER A 216 9.35 5.47 -4.12
N GLY A 217 9.44 5.75 -5.38
CA GLY A 217 9.28 4.78 -6.45
C GLY A 217 8.46 5.31 -7.61
N ILE A 218 8.28 4.46 -8.61
CA ILE A 218 7.66 4.80 -9.89
C ILE A 218 6.27 5.46 -9.76
N LEU A 219 5.54 5.16 -8.68
CA LEU A 219 4.23 5.79 -8.45
C LEU A 219 4.36 7.25 -8.04
N ILE A 220 5.35 7.59 -7.21
CA ILE A 220 5.66 8.99 -6.83
C ILE A 220 6.10 9.78 -8.05
N ASP A 221 7.02 9.23 -8.85
CA ASP A 221 7.50 9.89 -10.08
C ASP A 221 6.34 10.15 -11.04
N ARG A 222 5.43 9.18 -11.17
CA ARG A 222 4.24 9.31 -12.01
C ARG A 222 3.25 10.36 -11.47
N ILE A 223 3.04 10.43 -10.16
CA ILE A 223 2.19 11.46 -9.54
C ILE A 223 2.74 12.85 -9.86
N TYR A 224 4.04 13.03 -9.68
CA TYR A 224 4.68 14.32 -9.97
C TYR A 224 4.70 14.65 -11.47
N GLY A 225 4.90 13.66 -12.34
CA GLY A 225 4.82 13.84 -13.78
C GLY A 225 3.42 14.31 -14.23
N PHE A 226 2.34 13.68 -13.77
CA PHE A 226 0.98 14.14 -14.03
C PHE A 226 0.71 15.53 -13.46
N THR A 227 1.29 15.85 -12.30
CA THR A 227 1.19 17.19 -11.73
C THR A 227 1.81 18.22 -12.65
N ASP A 228 3.00 17.95 -13.21
CA ASP A 228 3.69 18.86 -14.13
C ASP A 228 2.92 19.01 -15.46
N GLU A 229 2.35 17.92 -15.99
CA GLU A 229 1.51 17.95 -17.20
C GLU A 229 0.28 18.83 -17.02
N VAL A 230 -0.43 18.69 -15.90
CA VAL A 230 -1.61 19.52 -15.60
C VAL A 230 -1.21 20.96 -15.31
N ALA A 231 -0.13 21.19 -14.57
CA ALA A 231 0.38 22.54 -14.30
C ALA A 231 0.70 23.30 -15.62
N ALA A 232 1.28 22.64 -16.60
CA ALA A 232 1.55 23.21 -17.91
C ALA A 232 0.28 23.63 -18.66
N ALA A 233 -0.85 22.93 -18.44
CA ALA A 233 -2.15 23.27 -19.04
C ALA A 233 -2.91 24.38 -18.29
N TYR A 234 -2.53 24.68 -17.04
CA TYR A 234 -3.16 25.69 -16.18
C TYR A 234 -2.11 26.67 -15.60
N PRO A 235 -1.45 27.50 -16.42
CA PRO A 235 -0.32 28.34 -16.00
C PRO A 235 -0.67 29.43 -14.97
N ASP A 236 -1.94 29.75 -14.82
CA ASP A 236 -2.43 30.74 -13.84
C ASP A 236 -2.59 30.15 -12.42
N ILE A 237 -2.42 28.83 -12.27
CA ILE A 237 -2.52 28.11 -11.00
C ILE A 237 -1.13 27.67 -10.57
N GLU A 238 -0.77 27.94 -9.31
CA GLU A 238 0.46 27.44 -8.72
C GLU A 238 0.28 26.00 -8.25
N PHE A 239 1.01 25.05 -8.84
CA PHE A 239 1.05 23.68 -8.39
C PHE A 239 2.27 23.42 -7.52
N VAL A 240 2.04 23.01 -6.27
CA VAL A 240 3.09 22.71 -5.29
C VAL A 240 3.13 21.21 -5.04
N LYS A 241 4.28 20.58 -5.30
CA LYS A 241 4.50 19.14 -5.02
C LYS A 241 5.06 18.99 -3.61
N ALA A 242 4.26 18.48 -2.68
CA ALA A 242 4.72 18.15 -1.34
C ALA A 242 5.45 16.81 -1.34
N GLY A 243 6.48 16.67 -0.49
CA GLY A 243 7.17 15.40 -0.29
C GLY A 243 6.27 14.36 0.39
N TYR A 244 6.52 13.08 0.13
CA TYR A 244 5.85 11.95 0.80
C TYR A 244 6.36 11.75 2.23
N LEU A 245 5.76 10.81 2.97
CA LEU A 245 5.99 10.61 4.41
C LEU A 245 7.43 10.22 4.74
N ASN A 246 7.97 9.22 4.04
CA ASN A 246 9.32 8.68 4.20
C ASN A 246 9.65 8.36 5.68
N ASP A 247 10.88 8.58 6.07
CA ASP A 247 11.45 8.34 7.39
C ASP A 247 11.18 9.48 8.39
N HIS A 248 10.06 10.18 8.25
CA HIS A 248 9.70 11.25 9.17
C HIS A 248 9.69 10.74 10.62
N PRO A 249 10.22 11.50 11.62
CA PRO A 249 10.31 11.01 13.00
C PRO A 249 8.99 10.50 13.57
N LYS A 250 7.86 11.11 13.21
CA LYS A 250 6.53 10.68 13.64
C LYS A 250 6.07 9.39 12.97
N VAL A 251 6.53 9.10 11.76
CA VAL A 251 6.31 7.80 11.10
C VAL A 251 7.07 6.71 11.86
N ILE A 252 8.34 6.95 12.20
CA ILE A 252 9.14 6.03 13.01
C ILE A 252 8.49 5.78 14.38
N ALA A 253 8.03 6.86 15.04
CA ALA A 253 7.33 6.74 16.33
C ALA A 253 6.03 5.92 16.19
N THR A 254 5.25 6.11 15.11
CA THR A 254 4.05 5.29 14.86
C THR A 254 4.40 3.81 14.71
N PHE A 255 5.48 3.45 14.01
CA PHE A 255 5.92 2.06 13.95
C PHE A 255 6.29 1.52 15.33
N ALA A 256 6.98 2.29 16.15
CA ALA A 256 7.32 1.90 17.52
C ALA A 256 6.07 1.68 18.38
N ASP A 257 5.06 2.54 18.24
CA ASP A 257 3.77 2.35 18.92
C ASP A 257 3.08 1.06 18.45
N ARG A 258 3.09 0.76 17.14
CA ARG A 258 2.50 -0.49 16.62
C ARG A 258 3.16 -1.74 17.19
N VAL A 259 4.48 -1.73 17.39
CA VAL A 259 5.21 -2.81 18.08
C VAL A 259 4.75 -2.90 19.54
N SER A 260 4.69 -1.79 20.24
CA SER A 260 4.32 -1.74 21.66
C SER A 260 2.87 -2.15 21.91
N GLU A 261 1.95 -1.77 21.02
CA GLU A 261 0.54 -2.12 21.07
C GLU A 261 0.28 -3.63 21.03
N ILE A 262 1.18 -4.42 20.43
CA ILE A 262 1.07 -5.89 20.41
C ILE A 262 1.08 -6.45 21.83
N LEU A 263 1.89 -5.89 22.71
CA LEU A 263 2.06 -6.37 24.09
C LEU A 263 1.15 -5.65 25.08
N HIS A 264 0.91 -4.35 24.89
CA HIS A 264 0.35 -3.49 25.94
C HIS A 264 -0.89 -2.70 25.53
N GLY A 265 -1.37 -2.85 24.30
CA GLY A 265 -2.44 -2.01 23.77
C GLY A 265 -3.51 -2.77 22.99
N SER A 266 -4.29 -2.00 22.23
CA SER A 266 -5.24 -2.52 21.27
C SER A 266 -4.56 -2.76 19.94
N ASN A 267 -4.48 -4.00 19.53
CA ASN A 267 -3.82 -4.45 18.30
C ASN A 267 -4.86 -4.84 17.21
N ASN A 268 -6.03 -4.22 17.21
CA ASN A 268 -7.09 -4.54 16.27
C ASN A 268 -6.85 -3.88 14.92
N MET A 269 -6.51 -4.68 13.91
CA MET A 269 -6.51 -4.25 12.52
C MET A 269 -7.94 -3.90 12.09
N ASN A 270 -8.08 -2.96 11.14
CA ASN A 270 -9.37 -2.57 10.57
C ASN A 270 -9.94 -3.68 9.66
N CYS A 271 -10.36 -4.80 10.28
CA CYS A 271 -10.99 -5.92 9.59
C CYS A 271 -12.52 -5.92 9.68
N ALA A 272 -13.12 -4.99 10.44
CA ALA A 272 -14.57 -4.94 10.65
C ALA A 272 -15.34 -4.68 9.34
N MET A 273 -14.74 -3.91 8.42
CA MET A 273 -15.28 -3.59 7.10
C MET A 273 -14.62 -4.36 5.96
N CYS A 274 -14.01 -5.51 6.26
CA CYS A 274 -13.43 -6.38 5.23
C CYS A 274 -14.52 -6.98 4.34
N LYS A 275 -14.51 -6.69 3.05
CA LYS A 275 -15.51 -7.14 2.07
C LYS A 275 -15.68 -8.67 1.99
N TYR A 276 -14.64 -9.43 2.36
CA TYR A 276 -14.71 -10.90 2.40
C TYR A 276 -15.36 -11.45 3.67
N ARG A 277 -15.64 -10.59 4.67
CA ARG A 277 -16.20 -10.98 5.98
C ARG A 277 -17.49 -10.25 6.34
N ALA A 278 -17.72 -9.09 5.75
CA ALA A 278 -18.86 -8.23 6.04
C ALA A 278 -19.58 -7.82 4.76
N GLN A 279 -20.89 -7.59 4.87
CA GLN A 279 -21.71 -7.06 3.76
C GLN A 279 -21.37 -5.58 3.54
N VAL A 280 -20.32 -5.32 2.80
CA VAL A 280 -19.95 -3.97 2.37
C VAL A 280 -20.78 -3.63 1.14
N LEU A 281 -21.45 -2.47 1.14
CA LEU A 281 -22.33 -2.02 0.06
C LEU A 281 -21.60 -2.06 -1.31
N GLY A 282 -22.16 -2.81 -2.25
CA GLY A 282 -21.59 -3.02 -3.59
C GLY A 282 -20.59 -4.17 -3.70
N PHE A 283 -20.30 -4.88 -2.59
CA PHE A 283 -19.39 -6.03 -2.51
C PHE A 283 -20.03 -7.25 -1.84
N GLU A 284 -21.34 -7.26 -1.73
CA GLU A 284 -22.10 -8.28 -1.00
C GLU A 284 -21.85 -9.69 -1.53
N ALA A 285 -21.58 -9.83 -2.83
CA ALA A 285 -21.27 -11.09 -3.47
C ALA A 285 -19.90 -11.67 -3.09
N GLU A 286 -19.02 -10.85 -2.51
CA GLU A 286 -17.66 -11.27 -2.13
C GLU A 286 -17.58 -11.83 -0.71
N VAL A 287 -18.65 -11.73 0.07
CA VAL A 287 -18.69 -12.26 1.44
C VAL A 287 -18.55 -13.78 1.43
N GLY A 288 -17.54 -14.27 2.15
CA GLY A 288 -17.23 -15.71 2.23
C GLY A 288 -16.38 -16.25 1.10
N LEU A 289 -16.06 -15.43 0.08
CA LEU A 289 -15.11 -15.83 -0.95
C LEU A 289 -13.69 -15.90 -0.40
N ALA A 290 -12.88 -16.76 -1.01
CA ALA A 290 -11.44 -16.75 -0.79
C ALA A 290 -10.86 -15.42 -1.30
N GLN A 291 -9.91 -14.86 -0.54
CA GLN A 291 -9.17 -13.71 -1.04
C GLN A 291 -8.30 -14.16 -2.21
N GLU A 292 -8.52 -13.56 -3.36
CA GLU A 292 -7.62 -13.76 -4.49
C GLU A 292 -6.31 -13.02 -4.22
N SER A 293 -5.23 -13.80 -4.11
CA SER A 293 -3.89 -13.21 -4.15
C SER A 293 -3.62 -12.78 -5.58
N HIS A 294 -3.48 -11.48 -5.81
CA HIS A 294 -3.08 -10.95 -7.12
C HIS A 294 -1.59 -11.17 -7.39
N HIS A 295 -0.86 -11.76 -6.46
CA HIS A 295 0.58 -11.92 -6.51
C HIS A 295 0.94 -13.39 -6.61
N HIS A 296 1.33 -13.76 -7.81
CA HIS A 296 1.88 -15.09 -8.12
C HIS A 296 3.28 -15.31 -7.51
N HIS A 297 3.71 -14.44 -6.59
CA HIS A 297 5.09 -14.35 -6.10
C HIS A 297 5.22 -14.20 -4.59
N VAL A 298 4.19 -14.57 -3.82
CA VAL A 298 4.32 -14.58 -2.36
C VAL A 298 5.32 -15.66 -1.96
N GLU A 299 6.55 -15.26 -1.74
CA GLU A 299 7.62 -16.14 -1.34
C GLU A 299 7.76 -16.19 0.18
N GLY A 300 6.93 -16.99 0.81
CA GLY A 300 7.36 -17.68 1.99
C GLY A 300 7.81 -19.07 1.56
N LYS A 301 9.05 -19.48 1.73
CA LYS A 301 9.39 -20.89 1.54
C LYS A 301 8.39 -21.75 2.30
N GLY A 302 7.50 -22.45 1.60
CA GLY A 302 6.49 -23.33 2.16
C GLY A 302 5.07 -22.79 2.25
N VAL A 303 4.77 -21.57 1.74
CA VAL A 303 3.41 -21.05 1.58
C VAL A 303 3.20 -20.66 0.13
N SER A 304 2.69 -21.57 -0.65
CA SER A 304 2.10 -21.23 -1.94
C SER A 304 0.72 -20.63 -1.68
N ALA A 305 0.46 -19.43 -2.16
CA ALA A 305 -0.92 -19.00 -2.32
C ALA A 305 -1.63 -20.03 -3.23
N PRO A 306 -2.91 -20.39 -2.96
CA PRO A 306 -3.63 -21.31 -3.81
C PRO A 306 -3.54 -20.84 -5.28
N GLY A 307 -2.95 -21.65 -6.15
CA GLY A 307 -2.78 -21.34 -7.57
C GLY A 307 -1.47 -20.63 -7.95
N SER A 308 -0.52 -20.41 -7.04
CA SER A 308 0.80 -19.89 -7.38
C SER A 308 1.78 -21.03 -7.68
N SER A 309 2.37 -21.04 -8.87
CA SER A 309 3.52 -21.89 -9.22
C SER A 309 4.82 -21.22 -8.72
N VAL A 310 4.99 -21.18 -7.40
CA VAL A 310 6.18 -20.54 -6.77
C VAL A 310 7.42 -21.45 -6.83
N GLU A 311 7.24 -22.70 -7.24
CA GLU A 311 8.31 -23.70 -7.28
C GLU A 311 9.48 -23.29 -8.20
N ASP A 312 9.26 -22.40 -9.14
CA ASP A 312 10.23 -22.03 -10.17
C ASP A 312 10.87 -20.64 -10.01
N CYS A 313 10.59 -19.92 -8.93
CA CYS A 313 11.25 -18.62 -8.70
C CYS A 313 12.42 -18.78 -7.74
N GLU A 314 13.61 -18.96 -8.28
CA GLU A 314 14.84 -18.78 -7.51
C GLU A 314 14.99 -17.29 -7.17
N LEU A 315 15.05 -16.98 -5.87
CA LEU A 315 15.36 -15.63 -5.39
C LEU A 315 16.72 -15.22 -5.94
N CYS A 316 16.71 -14.26 -6.84
CA CYS A 316 17.95 -13.68 -7.34
C CYS A 316 18.65 -12.93 -6.20
N ASP A 317 19.97 -13.12 -6.05
CA ASP A 317 20.82 -12.27 -5.19
C ASP A 317 20.84 -10.81 -5.67
N HIS A 318 20.14 -10.52 -6.76
CA HIS A 318 20.02 -9.24 -7.40
C HIS A 318 18.60 -8.70 -7.31
N PHE A 319 18.46 -7.40 -7.50
CA PHE A 319 17.18 -6.71 -7.58
C PHE A 319 16.23 -7.41 -8.58
N CYS A 320 15.05 -7.84 -8.11
CA CYS A 320 14.08 -8.53 -8.95
C CYS A 320 13.48 -7.59 -10.01
N THR A 321 13.84 -7.79 -11.26
CA THR A 321 13.28 -7.07 -12.41
C THR A 321 12.01 -7.71 -12.96
N GLY A 322 11.69 -8.94 -12.52
CA GLY A 322 10.61 -9.76 -13.09
C GLY A 322 10.91 -10.32 -14.49
N ALA A 323 12.13 -10.11 -15.02
CA ALA A 323 12.51 -10.50 -16.38
C ALA A 323 12.47 -12.01 -16.60
N CYS A 324 12.80 -12.81 -15.57
CA CYS A 324 12.73 -14.27 -15.64
C CYS A 324 11.32 -14.79 -15.95
N ARG A 325 10.25 -14.08 -15.56
CA ARG A 325 8.87 -14.48 -15.81
C ARG A 325 8.31 -13.98 -17.13
N LEU A 326 8.81 -12.87 -17.64
CA LEU A 326 8.50 -12.45 -19.00
C LEU A 326 9.02 -13.48 -20.03
N ALA A 327 10.12 -14.14 -19.70
CA ALA A 327 10.68 -15.23 -20.53
C ALA A 327 9.89 -16.55 -20.39
N MET A 328 9.15 -16.77 -19.29
CA MET A 328 8.37 -17.99 -19.06
C MET A 328 6.96 -17.94 -19.71
N THR A 329 6.44 -16.77 -20.03
CA THR A 329 5.12 -16.61 -20.68
C THR A 329 5.08 -17.06 -22.13
N ASP A 330 6.22 -17.32 -22.76
CA ASP A 330 6.30 -17.81 -24.16
C ASP A 330 6.24 -19.35 -24.28
N GLN A 331 6.10 -20.09 -23.18
CA GLN A 331 5.87 -21.54 -23.25
C GLN A 331 4.37 -21.85 -23.10
N PRO A 332 3.78 -22.63 -24.00
CA PRO A 332 2.38 -23.05 -23.86
C PRO A 332 2.26 -24.03 -22.69
N HIS A 333 1.72 -23.55 -21.57
CA HIS A 333 1.41 -24.40 -20.44
C HIS A 333 0.17 -25.26 -20.78
N SER A 334 0.40 -26.56 -21.02
CA SER A 334 -0.65 -27.56 -21.04
C SER A 334 -1.07 -27.83 -19.59
N HIS A 335 -2.10 -27.15 -19.11
CA HIS A 335 -2.74 -27.50 -17.86
C HIS A 335 -3.79 -28.58 -18.14
N ASP A 336 -3.42 -29.84 -17.85
CA ASP A 336 -4.35 -30.95 -17.78
C ASP A 336 -5.04 -30.89 -16.40
N HIS A 337 -6.16 -30.18 -16.32
CA HIS A 337 -7.04 -30.20 -15.15
C HIS A 337 -8.28 -30.98 -15.49
N SER A 338 -8.23 -32.33 -15.26
CA SER A 338 -9.40 -33.17 -15.20
C SER A 338 -10.14 -32.88 -13.88
N HIS A 339 -11.01 -31.87 -13.87
CA HIS A 339 -12.11 -31.76 -12.91
C HIS A 339 -13.40 -31.48 -13.69
N ASP A 340 -14.20 -32.56 -13.79
CA ASP A 340 -15.59 -32.55 -14.22
C ASP A 340 -16.41 -31.66 -13.28
N HIS A 341 -16.68 -30.43 -13.67
CA HIS A 341 -17.82 -29.66 -13.23
C HIS A 341 -18.43 -28.94 -14.41
N LEU A 342 -19.56 -29.44 -14.87
CA LEU A 342 -20.46 -28.82 -15.82
C LEU A 342 -20.96 -27.49 -15.25
N HIS A 343 -20.37 -26.38 -15.67
CA HIS A 343 -21.01 -25.09 -15.73
C HIS A 343 -20.51 -24.34 -16.97
N ASP A 344 -21.40 -24.31 -17.94
CA ASP A 344 -21.29 -23.63 -19.22
C ASP A 344 -21.38 -22.09 -18.97
N HIS A 345 -20.27 -21.43 -18.84
CA HIS A 345 -20.15 -19.99 -19.01
C HIS A 345 -18.80 -19.70 -19.67
N ALA A 346 -18.85 -19.50 -20.97
CA ALA A 346 -17.74 -18.95 -21.73
C ALA A 346 -17.44 -17.52 -21.23
N HIS A 347 -16.55 -17.40 -20.26
CA HIS A 347 -15.95 -16.13 -19.88
C HIS A 347 -14.52 -16.11 -20.41
N ASP A 348 -14.37 -15.32 -21.46
CA ASP A 348 -13.08 -14.90 -21.98
C ASP A 348 -12.38 -14.10 -20.85
N HIS A 349 -11.49 -14.77 -20.10
CA HIS A 349 -10.75 -14.18 -19.00
C HIS A 349 -9.64 -13.27 -19.55
N HIS A 350 -10.04 -12.14 -20.14
CA HIS A 350 -9.17 -10.98 -20.13
C HIS A 350 -9.11 -10.50 -18.69
N HIS A 351 -8.03 -10.84 -17.96
CA HIS A 351 -7.71 -10.25 -16.67
C HIS A 351 -7.56 -8.74 -16.84
N HIS A 352 -8.68 -8.02 -16.79
CA HIS A 352 -8.62 -6.58 -16.58
C HIS A 352 -7.99 -6.34 -15.20
N PRO A 353 -6.90 -5.57 -15.13
CA PRO A 353 -6.23 -5.31 -13.86
C PRO A 353 -7.11 -4.57 -12.85
N TYR A 354 -8.36 -4.24 -13.20
CA TYR A 354 -9.29 -3.47 -12.39
C TYR A 354 -10.70 -4.07 -12.45
N PRO A 355 -11.21 -4.64 -11.34
CA PRO A 355 -12.60 -5.16 -11.27
C PRO A 355 -13.66 -4.11 -11.62
N HIS A 356 -13.29 -2.81 -11.60
CA HIS A 356 -14.17 -1.69 -11.91
C HIS A 356 -13.85 -0.98 -13.23
N ALA A 357 -13.25 -1.68 -14.20
CA ALA A 357 -12.94 -1.12 -15.52
C ALA A 357 -14.18 -0.50 -16.22
N TYR A 358 -15.35 -1.02 -15.92
CA TYR A 358 -16.64 -0.55 -16.47
C TYR A 358 -17.33 0.53 -15.63
N HIS A 359 -16.75 0.97 -14.52
CA HIS A 359 -17.31 2.09 -13.76
C HIS A 359 -17.44 3.33 -14.67
N PRO A 360 -18.52 4.15 -14.58
CA PRO A 360 -18.72 5.33 -15.44
C PRO A 360 -17.54 6.31 -15.48
N LEU A 361 -16.70 6.32 -14.43
CA LEU A 361 -15.46 7.10 -14.35
C LEU A 361 -14.21 6.22 -14.52
N GLY A 362 -14.38 4.94 -14.86
CA GLY A 362 -13.29 3.98 -15.02
C GLY A 362 -12.44 4.23 -16.27
N PRO A 363 -11.19 3.68 -16.32
CA PRO A 363 -10.28 3.89 -17.44
C PRO A 363 -10.88 3.48 -18.80
N GLU A 364 -11.61 2.39 -18.84
CA GLU A 364 -12.28 1.92 -20.07
C GLU A 364 -13.38 2.90 -20.52
N SER A 365 -14.21 3.37 -19.58
CA SER A 365 -15.28 4.32 -19.90
C SER A 365 -14.73 5.69 -20.33
N VAL A 366 -13.63 6.13 -19.71
CA VAL A 366 -12.93 7.37 -20.10
C VAL A 366 -12.27 7.21 -21.46
N ARG A 367 -11.58 6.09 -21.70
CA ARG A 367 -10.96 5.78 -22.99
C ARG A 367 -12.00 5.71 -24.11
N GLN A 368 -13.13 5.06 -23.87
CA GLN A 368 -14.22 4.97 -24.84
C GLN A 368 -14.80 6.35 -25.15
N ARG A 369 -15.04 7.21 -24.15
CA ARG A 369 -15.52 8.58 -24.36
C ARG A 369 -14.54 9.42 -25.17
N LEU A 370 -13.24 9.27 -24.94
CA LEU A 370 -12.20 9.97 -25.72
C LEU A 370 -12.19 9.50 -27.17
N VAL A 371 -12.31 8.20 -27.41
CA VAL A 371 -12.42 7.63 -28.76
C VAL A 371 -13.68 8.14 -29.48
N ASP A 372 -14.82 8.17 -28.80
CA ASP A 372 -16.07 8.63 -29.34
C ASP A 372 -16.06 10.15 -29.61
N ALA A 373 -15.42 10.94 -28.75
CA ALA A 373 -15.22 12.37 -28.99
C ALA A 373 -14.32 12.65 -30.20
N GLN A 374 -13.23 11.87 -30.37
CA GLN A 374 -12.36 11.97 -31.55
C GLN A 374 -13.05 11.57 -32.86
N LYS A 375 -13.95 10.58 -32.81
CA LYS A 375 -14.76 10.19 -33.98
C LYS A 375 -15.76 11.28 -34.35
N LYS A 376 -16.44 11.92 -33.38
CA LYS A 376 -17.35 13.04 -33.62
C LYS A 376 -16.63 14.27 -34.18
N GLY A 377 -15.45 14.59 -33.71
CA GLY A 377 -14.66 15.74 -34.19
C GLY A 377 -14.09 15.56 -35.63
N LYS A 378 -14.08 14.33 -36.16
CA LYS A 378 -13.68 14.04 -37.53
C LYS A 378 -14.87 14.03 -38.51
N GLY A 379 -16.11 13.92 -38.03
CA GLY A 379 -17.32 13.92 -38.84
C GLY A 379 -17.82 15.30 -39.25
N ASP A 380 -17.38 16.39 -38.59
CA ASP A 380 -17.83 17.77 -38.88
C ASP A 380 -16.89 18.53 -39.85
N LYS A 381 -15.96 17.83 -40.50
CA LYS A 381 -15.01 18.40 -41.46
C LYS A 381 -15.14 17.80 -42.87
N SER A 382 -16.34 17.34 -43.27
CA SER A 382 -16.63 16.90 -44.64
C SER A 382 -17.72 17.75 -45.28
#